data_4839745c57957e9c1e820faace87479f
#
_entry.id   4839745c57957e9c1e820faace87479f
#
_cell.length_a   1.000
_cell.length_b   1.000
_cell.length_c   1.000
_cell.angle_alpha   90.00
_cell.angle_beta   90.00
_cell.angle_gamma   90.00
#
_symmetry.space_group_name_H-M   'P 1'
#
loop_
_entity.id
_entity.type
_entity.pdbx_description
1 polymer ?
#
loop_
_entity_poly.entity_id
_entity_poly.type
_entity_poly.pdbx_seq_one_letter_code
_entity_poly.pdbx_strand_id
1 'polypeptide(L)'
;MTDTVQHADRQRLARARRWVVKVGSALLTNDGRGLDASVVKMLADQLAALRSRGCDVVLVSSGAIVAGLARLNLAERPHEVHLSQAAAAVGQSALVRAYEEHLSPHGVTTAQILLSHADVRARDRYLNARSTLSTLLAMNVLPIVNENDTVVTDEIRLGDNDTLAALVANLVDADALLILTDQDGLMDSDPRQSADAALIQTADVHDSSLDAIAGAGSALGRGGMATKLSAARLAARSGTATVIANGRQPDAITQVAGGGSLGTFLQTQRQPQSARKQWLASLLHAQGSLMLDDGAVKGVSDQGRSLLPIGVVSVAGDFQRGDLVSCLDSAGRERARGLVNYSSEEAKALAGKASADIESVLGYRGEEELIHRDNLVGS
;
A
#
# COMPACT_ATOMS: atom_id res chain seq x y z
N MET A 1 -6.54 -24.19 24.64
CA MET A 1 -6.99 -24.19 23.22
C MET A 1 -6.79 -22.85 22.55
N THR A 2 -6.81 -21.71 23.26
CA THR A 2 -6.60 -20.36 22.73
C THR A 2 -5.17 -20.11 22.20
N ASP A 3 -4.13 -20.55 22.89
CA ASP A 3 -2.73 -20.34 22.49
C ASP A 3 -2.32 -21.06 21.18
N THR A 4 -2.87 -22.24 20.93
CA THR A 4 -2.52 -23.03 19.74
C THR A 4 -3.12 -22.43 18.46
N VAL A 5 -4.31 -21.81 18.53
CA VAL A 5 -4.97 -21.13 17.41
C VAL A 5 -4.27 -19.81 17.10
N GLN A 6 -3.91 -19.03 18.13
CA GLN A 6 -3.19 -17.77 17.99
C GLN A 6 -1.79 -17.96 17.34
N HIS A 7 -1.12 -19.06 17.64
CA HIS A 7 0.17 -19.41 17.03
C HIS A 7 0.04 -19.80 15.55
N ALA A 8 -1.03 -20.51 15.19
CA ALA A 8 -1.29 -20.90 13.81
C ALA A 8 -1.57 -19.69 12.90
N ASP A 9 -2.27 -18.69 13.42
CA ASP A 9 -2.63 -17.49 12.64
C ASP A 9 -1.41 -16.60 12.36
N ARG A 10 -0.48 -16.44 13.32
CA ARG A 10 0.78 -15.69 13.11
C ARG A 10 1.76 -16.39 12.17
N GLN A 11 1.66 -17.72 12.01
CA GLN A 11 2.46 -18.45 10.99
C GLN A 11 2.15 -18.00 9.56
N ARG A 12 1.01 -17.36 9.32
CA ARG A 12 0.71 -16.70 8.05
C ARG A 12 1.73 -15.60 7.73
N LEU A 13 2.19 -14.85 8.74
CA LEU A 13 3.21 -13.82 8.58
C LEU A 13 4.57 -14.41 8.15
N ALA A 14 4.94 -15.58 8.67
CA ALA A 14 6.17 -16.25 8.27
C ALA A 14 6.16 -16.74 6.81
N ARG A 15 4.98 -16.83 6.20
CA ARG A 15 4.80 -17.20 4.78
C ARG A 15 4.57 -15.99 3.88
N ALA A 16 4.41 -14.79 4.46
CA ALA A 16 4.19 -13.56 3.71
C ALA A 16 5.42 -13.24 2.84
N ARG A 17 5.17 -12.91 1.59
CA ARG A 17 6.21 -12.62 0.58
C ARG A 17 6.30 -11.15 0.26
N ARG A 18 5.20 -10.41 0.42
CA ARG A 18 5.17 -8.98 0.13
C ARG A 18 4.72 -8.19 1.35
N TRP A 19 5.59 -7.29 1.78
CA TRP A 19 5.45 -6.52 3.00
C TRP A 19 5.38 -5.02 2.70
N VAL A 20 4.46 -4.34 3.37
CA VAL A 20 4.54 -2.89 3.54
C VAL A 20 4.94 -2.62 4.99
N VAL A 21 6.05 -1.92 5.18
CA VAL A 21 6.53 -1.52 6.51
C VAL A 21 6.34 -0.02 6.63
N LYS A 22 5.51 0.40 7.59
CA LYS A 22 5.28 1.82 7.87
C LYS A 22 6.04 2.23 9.12
N VAL A 23 6.74 3.34 9.02
CA VAL A 23 7.51 3.91 10.14
C VAL A 23 6.99 5.31 10.48
N GLY A 24 6.55 5.48 11.73
CA GLY A 24 6.06 6.76 12.24
C GLY A 24 7.18 7.75 12.56
N SER A 25 6.88 9.05 12.50
CA SER A 25 7.85 10.13 12.81
C SER A 25 8.39 10.05 14.24
N ALA A 26 7.56 9.65 15.21
CA ALA A 26 7.99 9.50 16.61
C ALA A 26 9.13 8.48 16.82
N LEU A 27 9.27 7.49 15.91
CA LEU A 27 10.39 6.57 15.92
C LEU A 27 11.65 7.16 15.28
N LEU A 28 11.47 7.89 14.17
CA LEU A 28 12.57 8.34 13.32
C LEU A 28 13.25 9.61 13.81
N THR A 29 12.64 10.30 14.76
CA THR A 29 13.13 11.62 15.17
C THR A 29 13.64 11.60 16.61
N ASN A 30 14.75 12.29 16.84
CA ASN A 30 15.30 12.53 18.17
C ASN A 30 14.58 13.73 18.79
N ASP A 31 13.41 13.50 19.41
CA ASP A 31 12.58 14.53 20.05
C ASP A 31 12.33 15.77 19.14
N GLY A 32 12.14 15.55 17.83
CA GLY A 32 11.92 16.63 16.87
C GLY A 32 13.18 17.34 16.37
N ARG A 33 14.37 16.94 16.82
CA ARG A 33 15.66 17.60 16.47
C ARG A 33 16.33 17.07 15.19
N GLY A 34 15.59 16.44 14.33
CA GLY A 34 16.07 15.80 13.10
C GLY A 34 15.88 14.28 13.11
N LEU A 35 16.46 13.63 12.12
CA LEU A 35 16.42 12.16 12.02
C LEU A 35 17.42 11.54 12.99
N ASP A 36 17.00 10.47 13.66
CA ASP A 36 17.88 9.62 14.45
C ASP A 36 18.59 8.61 13.54
N ALA A 37 19.86 8.86 13.24
CA ALA A 37 20.66 8.01 12.35
C ALA A 37 20.79 6.57 12.86
N SER A 38 20.78 6.37 14.18
CA SER A 38 20.89 5.03 14.78
C SER A 38 19.62 4.21 14.55
N VAL A 39 18.46 4.85 14.68
CA VAL A 39 17.16 4.23 14.38
C VAL A 39 17.01 3.96 12.90
N VAL A 40 17.37 4.91 12.03
CA VAL A 40 17.33 4.71 10.57
C VAL A 40 18.22 3.53 10.18
N LYS A 41 19.44 3.45 10.73
CA LYS A 41 20.36 2.32 10.49
C LYS A 41 19.75 1.00 10.94
N MET A 42 19.27 0.93 12.17
CA MET A 42 18.64 -0.28 12.72
C MET A 42 17.46 -0.77 11.85
N LEU A 43 16.63 0.14 11.38
CA LEU A 43 15.51 -0.19 10.49
C LEU A 43 15.99 -0.64 9.11
N ALA A 44 16.98 0.03 8.54
CA ALA A 44 17.56 -0.34 7.24
C ALA A 44 18.19 -1.74 7.27
N ASP A 45 18.94 -2.08 8.32
CA ASP A 45 19.51 -3.41 8.50
C ASP A 45 18.43 -4.50 8.57
N GLN A 46 17.33 -4.26 9.28
CA GLN A 46 16.20 -5.19 9.37
C GLN A 46 15.42 -5.30 8.05
N LEU A 47 15.22 -4.20 7.31
CA LEU A 47 14.59 -4.20 5.98
C LEU A 47 15.45 -5.01 4.99
N ALA A 48 16.77 -4.84 5.01
CA ALA A 48 17.71 -5.63 4.22
C ALA A 48 17.64 -7.12 4.58
N ALA A 49 17.59 -7.45 5.87
CA ALA A 49 17.43 -8.82 6.35
C ALA A 49 16.08 -9.45 5.91
N LEU A 50 14.98 -8.69 5.91
CA LEU A 50 13.70 -9.16 5.39
C LEU A 50 13.77 -9.45 3.88
N ARG A 51 14.43 -8.58 3.13
CA ARG A 51 14.63 -8.77 1.68
C ARG A 51 15.53 -9.97 1.37
N SER A 52 16.59 -10.22 2.14
CA SER A 52 17.47 -11.37 1.95
C SER A 52 16.76 -12.72 2.12
N ARG A 53 15.57 -12.73 2.78
CA ARG A 53 14.67 -13.89 2.85
C ARG A 53 13.81 -14.07 1.60
N GLY A 54 14.01 -13.27 0.56
CA GLY A 54 13.25 -13.29 -0.69
C GLY A 54 11.89 -12.61 -0.59
N CYS A 55 11.74 -11.64 0.31
CA CYS A 55 10.52 -10.85 0.44
C CYS A 55 10.61 -9.55 -0.36
N ASP A 56 9.52 -9.21 -1.06
CA ASP A 56 9.29 -7.87 -1.58
C ASP A 56 8.95 -6.94 -0.43
N VAL A 57 9.60 -5.77 -0.36
CA VAL A 57 9.39 -4.81 0.72
C VAL A 57 9.17 -3.41 0.15
N VAL A 58 8.10 -2.76 0.61
CA VAL A 58 7.84 -1.33 0.41
C VAL A 58 7.92 -0.65 1.77
N LEU A 59 8.73 0.40 1.87
CA LEU A 59 8.82 1.23 3.07
C LEU A 59 7.90 2.45 2.92
N VAL A 60 7.02 2.70 3.88
CA VAL A 60 6.27 3.95 4.00
C VAL A 60 6.81 4.73 5.18
N SER A 61 7.51 5.83 4.92
CA SER A 61 8.26 6.53 5.95
C SER A 61 7.73 7.94 6.17
N SER A 62 7.55 8.32 7.42
CA SER A 62 7.35 9.70 7.86
C SER A 62 8.70 10.38 8.15
N GLY A 63 8.67 11.62 8.62
CA GLY A 63 9.84 12.33 9.13
C GLY A 63 10.43 13.37 8.18
N ALA A 64 9.91 13.55 6.97
CA ALA A 64 10.42 14.54 6.03
C ALA A 64 10.33 15.97 6.58
N ILE A 65 9.21 16.38 7.18
CA ILE A 65 9.07 17.73 7.76
C ILE A 65 10.15 17.95 8.84
N VAL A 66 10.33 17.01 9.77
CA VAL A 66 11.31 17.14 10.86
C VAL A 66 12.75 17.20 10.32
N ALA A 67 13.07 16.37 9.33
CA ALA A 67 14.36 16.41 8.64
C ALA A 67 14.60 17.75 7.95
N GLY A 68 13.56 18.34 7.36
CA GLY A 68 13.64 19.66 6.73
C GLY A 68 13.79 20.80 7.73
N LEU A 69 13.05 20.79 8.83
CA LEU A 69 13.18 21.78 9.90
C LEU A 69 14.61 21.83 10.44
N ALA A 70 15.20 20.66 10.71
CA ALA A 70 16.58 20.56 11.15
C ALA A 70 17.56 21.15 10.11
N ARG A 71 17.38 20.89 8.82
CA ARG A 71 18.23 21.44 7.75
C ARG A 71 18.06 22.94 7.53
N LEU A 72 16.86 23.46 7.79
CA LEU A 72 16.54 24.88 7.71
C LEU A 72 16.86 25.64 9.01
N ASN A 73 17.38 24.94 10.04
CA ASN A 73 17.64 25.49 11.37
C ASN A 73 16.39 26.11 12.01
N LEU A 74 15.23 25.53 11.79
CA LEU A 74 13.97 25.93 12.41
C LEU A 74 13.75 25.09 13.68
N ALA A 75 13.67 25.75 14.83
CA ALA A 75 13.57 25.08 16.13
C ALA A 75 12.20 24.44 16.38
N GLU A 76 11.15 25.01 15.79
CA GLU A 76 9.77 24.59 16.00
C GLU A 76 9.04 24.38 14.65
N ARG A 77 8.01 23.57 14.69
CA ARG A 77 7.16 23.34 13.51
C ARG A 77 6.33 24.61 13.25
N PRO A 78 6.43 25.20 12.05
CA PRO A 78 5.63 26.37 11.69
C PRO A 78 4.13 26.06 11.74
N HIS A 79 3.34 27.07 12.10
CA HIS A 79 1.88 27.01 12.03
C HIS A 79 1.38 27.14 10.59
N GLU A 80 2.13 27.84 9.76
CA GLU A 80 1.82 28.09 8.36
C GLU A 80 2.05 26.83 7.52
N VAL A 81 1.04 26.45 6.76
CA VAL A 81 1.07 25.23 5.95
C VAL A 81 2.21 25.28 4.92
N HIS A 82 2.38 26.40 4.22
CA HIS A 82 3.40 26.54 3.19
C HIS A 82 4.84 26.43 3.72
N LEU A 83 5.09 26.83 4.97
CA LEU A 83 6.40 26.64 5.60
C LEU A 83 6.65 25.18 5.96
N SER A 84 5.60 24.46 6.41
CA SER A 84 5.67 23.01 6.62
C SER A 84 5.88 22.26 5.30
N GLN A 85 5.24 22.71 4.19
CA GLN A 85 5.45 22.16 2.85
C GLN A 85 6.89 22.37 2.37
N ALA A 86 7.42 23.58 2.55
CA ALA A 86 8.82 23.89 2.21
C ALA A 86 9.81 23.03 3.04
N ALA A 87 9.55 22.86 4.33
CA ALA A 87 10.34 21.97 5.18
C ALA A 87 10.25 20.51 4.69
N ALA A 88 9.06 20.01 4.36
CA ALA A 88 8.90 18.67 3.80
C ALA A 88 9.71 18.49 2.51
N ALA A 89 9.66 19.45 1.58
CA ALA A 89 10.41 19.43 0.34
C ALA A 89 11.93 19.32 0.56
N VAL A 90 12.48 20.13 1.49
CA VAL A 90 13.90 20.09 1.87
C VAL A 90 14.26 18.80 2.58
N GLY A 91 13.38 18.32 3.45
CA GLY A 91 13.63 17.13 4.28
C GLY A 91 13.45 15.82 3.55
N GLN A 92 12.61 15.78 2.51
CA GLN A 92 12.34 14.55 1.77
C GLN A 92 13.63 13.95 1.15
N SER A 93 14.48 14.78 0.57
CA SER A 93 15.77 14.32 0.03
C SER A 93 16.72 13.81 1.12
N ALA A 94 16.67 14.42 2.32
CA ALA A 94 17.48 13.97 3.45
C ALA A 94 17.00 12.64 4.01
N LEU A 95 15.68 12.44 4.10
CA LEU A 95 15.06 11.19 4.54
C LEU A 95 15.45 10.02 3.65
N VAL A 96 15.31 10.18 2.32
CA VAL A 96 15.66 9.12 1.37
C VAL A 96 17.14 8.81 1.42
N ARG A 97 18.00 9.84 1.44
CA ARG A 97 19.44 9.66 1.55
C ARG A 97 19.82 8.90 2.82
N ALA A 98 19.21 9.20 3.96
CA ALA A 98 19.50 8.53 5.22
C ALA A 98 19.23 7.01 5.13
N TYR A 99 18.15 6.60 4.48
CA TYR A 99 17.89 5.18 4.21
C TYR A 99 18.86 4.59 3.18
N GLU A 100 19.13 5.31 2.09
CA GLU A 100 20.02 4.85 1.02
C GLU A 100 21.45 4.59 1.53
N GLU A 101 21.98 5.48 2.37
CA GLU A 101 23.31 5.34 2.99
C GLU A 101 23.44 4.04 3.79
N HIS A 102 22.36 3.57 4.42
CA HIS A 102 22.36 2.33 5.23
C HIS A 102 21.90 1.09 4.45
N LEU A 103 21.13 1.23 3.38
CA LEU A 103 20.66 0.12 2.53
C LEU A 103 21.68 -0.25 1.43
N SER A 104 22.41 0.73 0.90
CA SER A 104 23.40 0.53 -0.16
C SER A 104 24.52 -0.49 0.20
N PRO A 105 25.07 -0.52 1.43
CA PRO A 105 26.04 -1.54 1.83
C PRO A 105 25.51 -2.98 1.75
N HIS A 106 24.19 -3.16 1.85
CA HIS A 106 23.52 -4.46 1.69
C HIS A 106 23.16 -4.78 0.21
N GLY A 107 23.58 -3.95 -0.75
CA GLY A 107 23.26 -4.11 -2.17
C GLY A 107 21.80 -3.80 -2.50
N VAL A 108 21.09 -3.06 -1.65
CA VAL A 108 19.68 -2.71 -1.84
C VAL A 108 19.60 -1.35 -2.54
N THR A 109 19.08 -1.35 -3.77
CA THR A 109 18.72 -0.12 -4.50
C THR A 109 17.38 0.40 -3.99
N THR A 110 17.27 1.71 -3.78
CA THR A 110 16.05 2.39 -3.33
C THR A 110 15.44 3.25 -4.43
N ALA A 111 14.14 3.51 -4.35
CA ALA A 111 13.45 4.47 -5.21
C ALA A 111 12.50 5.33 -4.37
N GLN A 112 12.56 6.64 -4.56
CA GLN A 112 11.63 7.57 -3.93
C GLN A 112 10.29 7.60 -4.68
N ILE A 113 9.19 7.43 -3.96
CA ILE A 113 7.82 7.55 -4.48
C ILE A 113 7.05 8.53 -3.60
N LEU A 114 6.48 9.56 -4.20
CA LEU A 114 5.61 10.50 -3.52
C LEU A 114 4.18 10.32 -4.04
N LEU A 115 3.26 10.05 -3.13
CA LEU A 115 1.85 9.85 -3.42
C LEU A 115 1.01 10.73 -2.49
N SER A 116 -0.12 11.20 -2.99
CA SER A 116 -1.17 11.76 -2.16
C SER A 116 -2.34 10.78 -2.05
N HIS A 117 -3.20 10.96 -1.04
CA HIS A 117 -4.46 10.20 -0.94
C HIS A 117 -5.34 10.37 -2.18
N ALA A 118 -5.31 11.54 -2.83
CA ALA A 118 -6.03 11.81 -4.07
C ALA A 118 -5.49 10.97 -5.24
N ASP A 119 -4.16 10.76 -5.32
CA ASP A 119 -3.55 9.96 -6.38
C ASP A 119 -3.99 8.49 -6.30
N VAL A 120 -4.16 7.96 -5.11
CA VAL A 120 -4.61 6.57 -4.93
C VAL A 120 -6.13 6.41 -5.12
N ARG A 121 -6.91 7.48 -5.00
CA ARG A 121 -8.37 7.46 -5.25
C ARG A 121 -8.71 7.68 -6.72
N ALA A 122 -7.91 8.42 -7.46
CA ALA A 122 -8.09 8.64 -8.89
C ALA A 122 -7.64 7.38 -9.66
N ARG A 123 -8.54 6.79 -10.44
CA ARG A 123 -8.34 5.46 -11.05
C ARG A 123 -7.16 5.38 -12.00
N ASP A 124 -6.96 6.41 -12.83
CA ASP A 124 -5.82 6.54 -13.74
C ASP A 124 -4.50 6.60 -12.99
N ARG A 125 -4.43 7.43 -11.94
CA ARG A 125 -3.24 7.57 -11.09
C ARG A 125 -3.00 6.32 -10.26
N TYR A 126 -4.06 5.66 -9.77
CA TYR A 126 -3.99 4.37 -9.09
C TYR A 126 -3.28 3.33 -9.96
N LEU A 127 -3.69 3.17 -11.24
CA LEU A 127 -3.05 2.21 -12.14
C LEU A 127 -1.58 2.56 -12.41
N ASN A 128 -1.27 3.85 -12.61
CA ASN A 128 0.11 4.29 -12.83
C ASN A 128 1.00 4.02 -11.62
N ALA A 129 0.53 4.38 -10.41
CA ALA A 129 1.26 4.13 -9.16
C ALA A 129 1.48 2.63 -8.94
N ARG A 130 0.45 1.81 -9.22
CA ARG A 130 0.53 0.35 -9.13
C ARG A 130 1.56 -0.22 -10.11
N SER A 131 1.48 0.13 -11.39
CA SER A 131 2.44 -0.33 -12.41
C SER A 131 3.87 0.03 -12.01
N THR A 132 4.10 1.28 -11.60
CA THR A 132 5.42 1.73 -11.16
C THR A 132 5.94 0.95 -9.97
N LEU A 133 5.14 0.81 -8.91
CA LEU A 133 5.53 0.06 -7.71
C LEU A 133 5.79 -1.42 -8.03
N SER A 134 4.94 -2.04 -8.84
CA SER A 134 5.10 -3.44 -9.26
C SER A 134 6.38 -3.64 -10.08
N THR A 135 6.68 -2.71 -10.99
CA THR A 135 7.91 -2.73 -11.79
C THR A 135 9.15 -2.59 -10.91
N LEU A 136 9.15 -1.65 -9.95
CA LEU A 136 10.26 -1.48 -9.02
C LEU A 136 10.51 -2.74 -8.20
N LEU A 137 9.46 -3.37 -7.69
CA LEU A 137 9.57 -4.64 -6.95
C LEU A 137 10.11 -5.76 -7.84
N ALA A 138 9.63 -5.89 -9.09
CA ALA A 138 10.14 -6.86 -10.06
C ALA A 138 11.61 -6.64 -10.42
N MET A 139 12.08 -5.38 -10.41
CA MET A 139 13.48 -5.00 -10.58
C MET A 139 14.32 -5.17 -9.30
N ASN A 140 13.75 -5.75 -8.25
CA ASN A 140 14.39 -5.90 -6.94
C ASN A 140 14.82 -4.56 -6.30
N VAL A 141 14.07 -3.47 -6.54
CA VAL A 141 14.25 -2.16 -5.92
C VAL A 141 13.35 -2.04 -4.70
N LEU A 142 13.79 -1.36 -3.64
CA LEU A 142 12.99 -1.06 -2.45
C LEU A 142 12.36 0.33 -2.61
N PRO A 143 11.03 0.45 -2.84
CA PRO A 143 10.36 1.73 -2.87
C PRO A 143 10.28 2.34 -1.46
N ILE A 144 10.68 3.61 -1.34
CA ILE A 144 10.48 4.45 -0.15
C ILE A 144 9.36 5.42 -0.48
N VAL A 145 8.18 5.15 0.05
CA VAL A 145 6.96 5.93 -0.19
C VAL A 145 6.77 6.94 0.94
N ASN A 146 6.38 8.16 0.59
CA ASN A 146 5.90 9.16 1.54
C ASN A 146 4.76 9.98 0.92
N GLU A 147 4.05 10.71 1.77
CA GLU A 147 3.07 11.70 1.32
C GLU A 147 3.77 12.77 0.47
N ASN A 148 3.09 13.23 -0.59
CA ASN A 148 3.52 14.40 -1.37
C ASN A 148 3.08 15.68 -0.66
N ASP A 149 3.70 15.96 0.48
CA ASP A 149 3.40 17.10 1.34
C ASP A 149 3.41 18.46 0.60
N THR A 150 4.09 18.55 -0.54
CA THR A 150 4.21 19.81 -1.29
C THR A 150 2.93 20.25 -1.99
N VAL A 151 2.02 19.33 -2.25
CA VAL A 151 0.77 19.60 -2.99
C VAL A 151 -0.49 19.33 -2.16
N VAL A 152 -0.33 18.84 -0.93
CA VAL A 152 -1.43 18.44 -0.06
C VAL A 152 -1.49 19.32 1.18
N THR A 153 -2.69 19.72 1.59
CA THR A 153 -2.92 20.62 2.73
C THR A 153 -3.55 19.92 3.92
N ASP A 154 -4.42 18.95 3.68
CA ASP A 154 -5.20 18.29 4.73
C ASP A 154 -4.33 17.29 5.52
N GLU A 155 -3.45 16.57 4.86
CA GLU A 155 -2.56 15.58 5.46
C GLU A 155 -1.44 16.23 6.26
N ILE A 156 -0.96 17.40 5.87
CA ILE A 156 -0.02 18.20 6.68
C ILE A 156 -0.64 18.55 8.03
N ARG A 157 -1.95 18.76 8.05
CA ARG A 157 -2.70 19.00 9.28
C ARG A 157 -2.94 17.72 10.07
N LEU A 158 -3.19 16.58 9.38
CA LEU A 158 -3.59 15.32 9.99
C LEU A 158 -2.44 14.31 10.12
N GLY A 159 -1.40 14.37 9.25
CA GLY A 159 -0.16 13.59 9.36
C GLY A 159 -0.34 12.07 9.30
N ASP A 160 -1.22 11.56 8.42
CA ASP A 160 -1.67 10.17 8.44
C ASP A 160 -1.00 9.28 7.37
N ASN A 161 0.27 8.98 7.57
CA ASN A 161 0.95 7.94 6.77
C ASN A 161 0.45 6.50 7.10
N ASP A 162 -0.37 6.30 8.14
CA ASP A 162 -0.97 4.99 8.41
C ASP A 162 -1.97 4.63 7.30
N THR A 163 -2.86 5.57 6.93
CA THR A 163 -3.79 5.40 5.81
C THR A 163 -3.05 5.27 4.48
N LEU A 164 -2.01 6.08 4.23
CA LEU A 164 -1.20 5.93 3.02
C LEU A 164 -0.57 4.54 2.94
N ALA A 165 -0.04 4.00 4.03
CA ALA A 165 0.54 2.66 4.07
C ALA A 165 -0.49 1.56 3.75
N ALA A 166 -1.71 1.69 4.24
CA ALA A 166 -2.80 0.77 3.92
C ALA A 166 -3.20 0.85 2.43
N LEU A 167 -3.24 2.05 1.86
CA LEU A 167 -3.50 2.26 0.43
C LEU A 167 -2.37 1.67 -0.43
N VAL A 168 -1.11 1.86 -0.03
CA VAL A 168 0.05 1.25 -0.69
C VAL A 168 0.00 -0.28 -0.58
N ALA A 169 -0.38 -0.83 0.58
CA ALA A 169 -0.55 -2.27 0.74
C ALA A 169 -1.59 -2.84 -0.24
N ASN A 170 -2.68 -2.10 -0.46
CA ASN A 170 -3.69 -2.47 -1.45
C ASN A 170 -3.17 -2.32 -2.89
N LEU A 171 -2.36 -1.28 -3.18
CA LEU A 171 -1.75 -1.07 -4.51
C LEU A 171 -0.85 -2.22 -4.92
N VAL A 172 -0.04 -2.73 -3.99
CA VAL A 172 0.95 -3.77 -4.29
C VAL A 172 0.49 -5.18 -3.94
N ASP A 173 -0.77 -5.39 -3.56
CA ASP A 173 -1.31 -6.66 -3.06
C ASP A 173 -0.42 -7.27 -1.96
N ALA A 174 -0.12 -6.49 -0.94
CA ALA A 174 0.72 -6.93 0.16
C ALA A 174 0.06 -8.05 0.97
N ASP A 175 0.84 -9.04 1.38
CA ASP A 175 0.39 -10.10 2.32
C ASP A 175 0.25 -9.54 3.73
N ALA A 176 1.17 -8.62 4.10
CA ALA A 176 1.23 -8.05 5.44
C ALA A 176 1.59 -6.55 5.42
N LEU A 177 0.96 -5.81 6.33
CA LEU A 177 1.28 -4.44 6.70
C LEU A 177 1.83 -4.43 8.12
N LEU A 178 3.05 -3.95 8.31
CA LEU A 178 3.65 -3.72 9.63
C LEU A 178 3.67 -2.23 9.92
N ILE A 179 2.94 -1.80 10.94
CA ILE A 179 2.94 -0.41 11.42
C ILE A 179 3.82 -0.33 12.64
N LEU A 180 5.01 0.24 12.47
CA LEU A 180 5.95 0.51 13.56
C LEU A 180 5.61 1.83 14.23
N THR A 181 5.50 1.79 15.54
CA THR A 181 5.15 2.89 16.43
C THR A 181 6.03 2.86 17.68
N ASP A 182 5.90 3.83 18.56
CA ASP A 182 6.50 3.89 19.89
C ASP A 182 5.70 3.12 20.95
N GLN A 183 4.54 2.59 20.59
CA GLN A 183 3.65 1.79 21.45
C GLN A 183 3.89 0.29 21.21
N ASP A 184 3.75 -0.53 22.24
CA ASP A 184 3.95 -1.98 22.12
C ASP A 184 2.89 -2.67 21.26
N GLY A 185 1.74 -2.04 21.06
CA GLY A 185 0.61 -2.50 20.28
C GLY A 185 -0.70 -1.90 20.77
N LEU A 186 -1.81 -2.56 20.49
CA LEU A 186 -3.12 -2.19 21.01
C LEU A 186 -3.29 -2.78 22.42
N MET A 187 -3.54 -1.93 23.39
CA MET A 187 -3.82 -2.32 24.77
C MET A 187 -5.32 -2.48 24.99
N ASP A 188 -5.75 -3.31 25.93
CA ASP A 188 -7.17 -3.51 26.30
C ASP A 188 -7.77 -2.29 27.04
N SER A 189 -6.93 -1.42 27.54
CA SER A 189 -7.28 -0.17 28.22
C SER A 189 -6.21 0.89 27.98
N ASP A 190 -6.50 2.17 28.28
CA ASP A 190 -5.50 3.24 28.14
C ASP A 190 -4.38 3.08 29.19
N PRO A 191 -3.13 2.79 28.80
CA PRO A 191 -2.03 2.57 29.75
C PRO A 191 -1.67 3.81 30.57
N ARG A 192 -2.16 5.00 30.17
CA ARG A 192 -1.98 6.24 30.95
C ARG A 192 -2.97 6.34 32.10
N GLN A 193 -4.07 5.58 32.01
CA GLN A 193 -5.16 5.58 32.99
C GLN A 193 -5.20 4.30 33.83
N SER A 194 -4.70 3.18 33.29
CA SER A 194 -4.67 1.87 33.94
C SER A 194 -3.27 1.28 33.88
N ALA A 195 -2.67 1.07 35.05
CA ALA A 195 -1.37 0.41 35.15
C ALA A 195 -1.42 -1.09 34.78
N ASP A 196 -2.61 -1.68 34.78
CA ASP A 196 -2.84 -3.09 34.46
C ASP A 196 -3.22 -3.32 32.98
N ALA A 197 -3.06 -2.28 32.14
CA ALA A 197 -3.34 -2.39 30.71
C ALA A 197 -2.53 -3.54 30.06
N ALA A 198 -3.22 -4.51 29.49
CA ALA A 198 -2.62 -5.68 28.86
C ALA A 198 -2.59 -5.55 27.33
N LEU A 199 -1.51 -6.06 26.72
CA LEU A 199 -1.37 -6.07 25.27
C LEU A 199 -2.34 -7.08 24.64
N ILE A 200 -3.16 -6.62 23.70
CA ILE A 200 -3.98 -7.47 22.84
C ILE A 200 -3.06 -8.09 21.79
N GLN A 201 -2.75 -9.37 21.95
CA GLN A 201 -1.80 -10.03 21.04
C GLN A 201 -2.41 -10.29 19.66
N THR A 202 -3.68 -10.66 19.59
CA THR A 202 -4.37 -10.99 18.34
C THR A 202 -5.83 -10.58 18.45
N ALA A 203 -6.37 -9.96 17.40
CA ALA A 203 -7.79 -9.61 17.29
C ALA A 203 -8.27 -9.70 15.85
N ASP A 204 -9.58 -9.90 15.64
CA ASP A 204 -10.19 -9.69 14.33
C ASP A 204 -10.25 -8.18 14.05
N VAL A 205 -9.72 -7.76 12.90
CA VAL A 205 -9.68 -6.35 12.51
C VAL A 205 -11.07 -5.70 12.43
N HIS A 206 -12.12 -6.50 12.23
CA HIS A 206 -13.50 -6.05 12.13
C HIS A 206 -14.24 -6.07 13.47
N ASP A 207 -13.60 -6.48 14.55
CA ASP A 207 -14.20 -6.41 15.88
C ASP A 207 -14.46 -4.95 16.26
N SER A 208 -15.73 -4.62 16.47
CA SER A 208 -16.18 -3.27 16.84
C SER A 208 -15.78 -2.86 18.25
N SER A 209 -15.50 -3.81 19.14
CA SER A 209 -15.04 -3.51 20.50
C SER A 209 -13.71 -2.76 20.51
N LEU A 210 -12.88 -2.95 19.47
CA LEU A 210 -11.60 -2.27 19.32
C LEU A 210 -11.74 -0.74 19.14
N ASP A 211 -12.88 -0.25 18.65
CA ASP A 211 -13.12 1.19 18.48
C ASP A 211 -13.19 1.94 19.82
N ALA A 212 -13.83 1.32 20.82
CA ALA A 212 -13.91 1.89 22.15
C ALA A 212 -12.54 1.97 22.82
N ILE A 213 -11.70 0.95 22.61
CA ILE A 213 -10.34 0.88 23.16
C ILE A 213 -9.43 1.88 22.45
N ALA A 214 -9.46 1.93 21.13
CA ALA A 214 -8.64 2.82 20.33
C ALA A 214 -9.02 4.31 20.49
N GLY A 215 -10.30 4.60 20.73
CA GLY A 215 -10.83 5.97 20.88
C GLY A 215 -10.59 6.59 22.25
N ALA A 216 -10.45 5.80 23.31
CA ALA A 216 -10.29 6.28 24.69
C ALA A 216 -8.97 7.08 24.93
N GLY A 217 -7.99 6.94 24.04
CA GLY A 217 -6.64 7.51 24.21
C GLY A 217 -6.32 8.79 23.43
N SER A 218 -7.15 9.28 22.51
CA SER A 218 -6.72 10.33 21.58
C SER A 218 -7.73 11.43 21.31
N ALA A 219 -7.94 12.32 22.28
CA ALA A 219 -8.66 13.57 21.98
C ALA A 219 -7.87 14.54 21.05
N LEU A 220 -6.55 14.35 20.84
CA LEU A 220 -5.69 15.32 20.12
C LEU A 220 -4.41 14.75 19.46
N GLY A 221 -4.25 13.41 19.26
CA GLY A 221 -2.99 12.85 18.75
C GLY A 221 -2.99 12.62 17.23
N ARG A 222 -2.10 13.27 16.49
CA ARG A 222 -1.75 12.93 15.11
C ARG A 222 -1.17 11.51 15.08
N GLY A 223 -1.81 10.57 14.36
CA GLY A 223 -1.33 9.19 14.25
C GLY A 223 -1.62 8.31 15.48
N GLY A 224 -2.74 8.53 16.19
CA GLY A 224 -3.16 7.73 17.34
C GLY A 224 -3.53 6.28 16.99
N MET A 225 -3.89 5.47 18.00
CA MET A 225 -4.26 4.07 17.78
C MET A 225 -5.49 3.91 16.88
N ALA A 226 -6.44 4.85 16.94
CA ALA A 226 -7.61 4.88 16.07
C ALA A 226 -7.26 4.98 14.57
N THR A 227 -6.24 5.79 14.20
CA THR A 227 -5.78 5.86 12.80
C THR A 227 -5.14 4.56 12.35
N LYS A 228 -4.37 3.88 13.22
CA LYS A 228 -3.76 2.58 12.93
C LYS A 228 -4.79 1.48 12.75
N LEU A 229 -5.85 1.48 13.58
CA LEU A 229 -6.96 0.55 13.44
C LEU A 229 -7.75 0.80 12.14
N SER A 230 -8.00 2.07 11.81
CA SER A 230 -8.65 2.45 10.55
C SER A 230 -7.81 2.03 9.34
N ALA A 231 -6.49 2.22 9.39
CA ALA A 231 -5.55 1.77 8.37
C ALA A 231 -5.55 0.24 8.23
N ALA A 232 -5.54 -0.49 9.34
CA ALA A 232 -5.63 -1.95 9.34
C ALA A 232 -6.93 -2.46 8.69
N ARG A 233 -8.07 -1.81 8.98
CA ARG A 233 -9.35 -2.12 8.33
C ARG A 233 -9.33 -1.84 6.83
N LEU A 234 -8.67 -0.76 6.43
CA LEU A 234 -8.49 -0.41 5.02
C LEU A 234 -7.62 -1.45 4.29
N ALA A 235 -6.50 -1.87 4.89
CA ALA A 235 -5.63 -2.91 4.35
C ALA A 235 -6.36 -4.26 4.26
N ALA A 236 -7.18 -4.60 5.25
CA ALA A 236 -7.96 -5.83 5.29
C ALA A 236 -8.97 -5.95 4.13
N ARG A 237 -9.37 -4.84 3.50
CA ARG A 237 -10.24 -4.87 2.29
C ARG A 237 -9.61 -5.66 1.15
N SER A 238 -8.28 -5.64 1.03
CA SER A 238 -7.53 -6.44 0.07
C SER A 238 -6.97 -7.74 0.66
N GLY A 239 -7.38 -8.11 1.88
CA GLY A 239 -6.93 -9.33 2.55
C GLY A 239 -5.55 -9.21 3.21
N THR A 240 -4.96 -8.02 3.26
CA THR A 240 -3.69 -7.74 3.94
C THR A 240 -3.88 -7.82 5.44
N ALA A 241 -3.10 -8.67 6.11
CA ALA A 241 -3.04 -8.73 7.57
C ALA A 241 -2.18 -7.56 8.11
N THR A 242 -2.52 -7.03 9.28
CA THR A 242 -1.76 -5.91 9.87
C THR A 242 -1.19 -6.29 11.21
N VAL A 243 0.08 -5.87 11.46
CA VAL A 243 0.68 -5.90 12.79
C VAL A 243 1.02 -4.48 13.22
N ILE A 244 0.65 -4.12 14.45
CA ILE A 244 1.06 -2.87 15.11
C ILE A 244 2.07 -3.25 16.18
N ALA A 245 3.30 -2.73 16.10
CA ALA A 245 4.37 -3.11 17.00
C ALA A 245 5.30 -1.96 17.35
N ASN A 246 6.00 -2.08 18.48
CA ASN A 246 7.00 -1.12 18.90
C ASN A 246 8.28 -1.28 18.05
N GLY A 247 8.54 -0.26 17.23
CA GLY A 247 9.71 -0.25 16.36
C GLY A 247 11.05 0.01 17.08
N ARG A 248 11.04 0.32 18.39
CA ARG A 248 12.25 0.44 19.21
C ARG A 248 12.73 -0.92 19.76
N GLN A 249 11.87 -1.95 19.68
CA GLN A 249 12.26 -3.30 20.07
C GLN A 249 13.33 -3.85 19.11
N PRO A 250 14.35 -4.51 19.63
CA PRO A 250 15.36 -5.16 18.80
C PRO A 250 14.71 -6.12 17.80
N ASP A 251 15.16 -6.07 16.57
CA ASP A 251 14.73 -6.99 15.50
C ASP A 251 13.20 -7.04 15.26
N ALA A 252 12.48 -5.93 15.53
CA ALA A 252 11.03 -5.88 15.47
C ALA A 252 10.47 -6.36 14.12
N ILE A 253 11.07 -5.93 13.00
CA ILE A 253 10.62 -6.33 11.65
C ILE A 253 10.86 -7.83 11.43
N THR A 254 12.04 -8.32 11.77
CA THR A 254 12.42 -9.72 11.53
C THR A 254 11.70 -10.68 12.47
N GLN A 255 11.43 -10.28 13.71
CA GLN A 255 10.64 -11.04 14.68
C GLN A 255 9.19 -11.19 14.19
N VAL A 256 8.53 -10.09 13.78
CA VAL A 256 7.15 -10.11 13.24
C VAL A 256 7.10 -10.94 11.97
N ALA A 257 8.04 -10.75 11.05
CA ALA A 257 8.10 -11.52 9.81
C ALA A 257 8.44 -13.01 10.02
N GLY A 258 8.98 -13.37 11.18
CA GLY A 258 9.16 -14.76 11.61
C GLY A 258 7.91 -15.39 12.25
N GLY A 259 6.82 -14.64 12.40
CA GLY A 259 5.62 -15.10 13.11
C GLY A 259 5.72 -14.97 14.64
N GLY A 260 6.68 -14.17 15.14
CA GLY A 260 6.84 -13.90 16.57
C GLY A 260 5.67 -13.17 17.19
N SER A 261 5.58 -13.19 18.53
CA SER A 261 4.45 -12.63 19.30
C SER A 261 4.52 -11.12 19.53
N LEU A 262 5.51 -10.42 18.92
CA LEU A 262 5.65 -8.98 19.08
C LEU A 262 4.44 -8.21 18.54
N GLY A 263 3.94 -7.27 19.32
CA GLY A 263 2.85 -6.37 18.92
C GLY A 263 1.47 -7.03 18.83
N THR A 264 0.51 -6.28 18.32
CA THR A 264 -0.85 -6.72 18.06
C THR A 264 -1.02 -7.17 16.62
N PHE A 265 -1.40 -8.42 16.41
CA PHE A 265 -1.76 -8.96 15.12
C PHE A 265 -3.26 -8.78 14.87
N LEU A 266 -3.60 -7.94 13.91
CA LEU A 266 -4.96 -7.70 13.44
C LEU A 266 -5.21 -8.60 12.22
N GLN A 267 -5.90 -9.71 12.46
CA GLN A 267 -6.15 -10.70 11.43
C GLN A 267 -7.35 -10.34 10.57
N THR A 268 -7.33 -10.80 9.33
CA THR A 268 -8.49 -10.80 8.43
C THR A 268 -8.69 -12.20 7.88
N GLN A 269 -9.94 -12.63 7.81
CA GLN A 269 -10.30 -13.93 7.22
C GLN A 269 -10.27 -13.91 5.69
N ARG A 270 -10.16 -12.71 5.08
CA ARG A 270 -10.13 -12.55 3.62
C ARG A 270 -8.76 -12.91 3.07
N GLN A 271 -8.76 -13.63 1.94
CA GLN A 271 -7.53 -13.83 1.16
C GLN A 271 -7.32 -12.66 0.21
N PRO A 272 -6.07 -12.18 -0.01
CA PRO A 272 -5.78 -11.00 -0.82
C PRO A 272 -6.41 -11.00 -2.21
N GLN A 273 -6.27 -12.10 -2.94
CA GLN A 273 -6.81 -12.21 -4.31
C GLN A 273 -8.33 -12.18 -4.38
N SER A 274 -9.04 -12.81 -3.43
CA SER A 274 -10.50 -12.81 -3.39
C SER A 274 -11.07 -11.47 -2.96
N ALA A 275 -10.42 -10.80 -2.02
CA ALA A 275 -10.84 -9.49 -1.52
C ALA A 275 -10.74 -8.40 -2.60
N ARG A 276 -9.68 -8.43 -3.41
CA ARG A 276 -9.52 -7.51 -4.53
C ARG A 276 -10.56 -7.74 -5.61
N LYS A 277 -10.81 -8.99 -5.96
CA LYS A 277 -11.88 -9.34 -6.90
C LYS A 277 -13.24 -8.82 -6.43
N GLN A 278 -13.54 -8.97 -5.13
CA GLN A 278 -14.76 -8.42 -4.54
C GLN A 278 -14.81 -6.89 -4.59
N TRP A 279 -13.67 -6.20 -4.38
CA TRP A 279 -13.60 -4.75 -4.50
C TRP A 279 -13.87 -4.30 -5.95
N LEU A 280 -13.22 -4.91 -6.94
CA LEU A 280 -13.47 -4.63 -8.36
C LEU A 280 -14.94 -4.93 -8.74
N ALA A 281 -15.49 -6.03 -8.24
CA ALA A 281 -16.89 -6.38 -8.47
C ALA A 281 -17.88 -5.39 -7.81
N SER A 282 -17.46 -4.70 -6.73
CA SER A 282 -18.29 -3.70 -6.04
C SER A 282 -18.32 -2.33 -6.74
N LEU A 283 -17.49 -2.11 -7.75
CA LEU A 283 -17.54 -0.89 -8.57
C LEU A 283 -18.79 -0.91 -9.44
N LEU A 284 -19.72 -0.02 -9.13
CA LEU A 284 -21.13 -0.13 -9.54
C LEU A 284 -21.43 0.12 -11.03
N HIS A 285 -20.58 0.88 -11.76
CA HIS A 285 -20.90 1.29 -13.13
C HIS A 285 -19.71 1.12 -14.08
N ALA A 286 -19.88 0.28 -15.09
CA ALA A 286 -18.99 0.24 -16.24
C ALA A 286 -19.23 1.46 -17.13
N GLN A 287 -18.16 2.15 -17.55
CA GLN A 287 -18.23 3.31 -18.44
C GLN A 287 -18.31 2.89 -19.93
N GLY A 288 -18.05 1.61 -20.20
CA GLY A 288 -18.10 1.06 -21.54
C GLY A 288 -18.02 -0.45 -21.53
N SER A 289 -17.91 -1.02 -22.73
CA SER A 289 -17.80 -2.47 -22.90
C SER A 289 -16.83 -2.84 -24.02
N LEU A 290 -16.23 -4.02 -23.86
CA LEU A 290 -15.36 -4.68 -24.84
C LEU A 290 -16.05 -5.97 -25.26
N MET A 291 -16.35 -6.12 -26.54
CA MET A 291 -16.82 -7.39 -27.12
C MET A 291 -15.61 -8.29 -27.37
N LEU A 292 -15.65 -9.49 -26.83
CA LEU A 292 -14.57 -10.47 -26.91
C LEU A 292 -14.85 -11.55 -27.94
N ASP A 293 -13.80 -12.10 -28.55
CA ASP A 293 -13.88 -13.36 -29.27
C ASP A 293 -13.95 -14.56 -28.30
N ASP A 294 -14.27 -15.74 -28.83
CA ASP A 294 -14.43 -16.96 -28.02
C ASP A 294 -13.13 -17.38 -27.31
N GLY A 295 -11.97 -17.09 -27.92
CA GLY A 295 -10.65 -17.38 -27.36
C GLY A 295 -10.37 -16.48 -26.15
N ALA A 296 -10.64 -15.20 -26.26
CA ALA A 296 -10.49 -14.22 -25.19
C ALA A 296 -11.49 -14.49 -24.04
N VAL A 297 -12.74 -14.82 -24.36
CA VAL A 297 -13.75 -15.24 -23.36
C VAL A 297 -13.20 -16.37 -22.52
N LYS A 298 -12.72 -17.45 -23.15
CA LYS A 298 -12.16 -18.62 -22.46
C LYS A 298 -10.90 -18.26 -21.64
N GLY A 299 -10.03 -17.42 -22.20
CA GLY A 299 -8.82 -16.96 -21.52
C GLY A 299 -9.12 -16.20 -20.24
N VAL A 300 -10.10 -15.30 -20.30
CA VAL A 300 -10.49 -14.41 -19.20
C VAL A 300 -11.32 -15.12 -18.13
N SER A 301 -12.37 -15.88 -18.55
CA SER A 301 -13.31 -16.50 -17.61
C SER A 301 -12.73 -17.76 -16.95
N ASP A 302 -12.09 -18.63 -17.74
CA ASP A 302 -11.73 -19.98 -17.28
C ASP A 302 -10.27 -20.08 -16.83
N GLN A 303 -9.39 -19.29 -17.46
CA GLN A 303 -7.94 -19.40 -17.26
C GLN A 303 -7.34 -18.23 -16.45
N GLY A 304 -8.13 -17.21 -16.12
CA GLY A 304 -7.70 -16.05 -15.34
C GLY A 304 -6.54 -15.27 -15.99
N ARG A 305 -6.52 -15.19 -17.34
CA ARG A 305 -5.50 -14.48 -18.10
C ARG A 305 -5.86 -13.01 -18.28
N SER A 306 -4.85 -12.19 -18.57
CA SER A 306 -5.03 -10.80 -19.02
C SER A 306 -5.79 -10.75 -20.35
N LEU A 307 -6.56 -9.70 -20.56
CA LEU A 307 -7.22 -9.43 -21.84
C LEU A 307 -6.25 -8.69 -22.77
N LEU A 308 -5.84 -9.34 -23.84
CA LEU A 308 -4.99 -8.77 -24.88
C LEU A 308 -5.83 -8.06 -25.96
N PRO A 309 -5.29 -7.06 -26.67
CA PRO A 309 -6.00 -6.35 -27.75
C PRO A 309 -6.51 -7.28 -28.86
N ILE A 310 -5.75 -8.33 -29.19
CA ILE A 310 -6.12 -9.29 -30.25
C ILE A 310 -7.42 -10.01 -29.98
N GLY A 311 -7.80 -10.19 -28.71
CA GLY A 311 -9.05 -10.86 -28.32
C GLY A 311 -10.27 -9.95 -28.29
N VAL A 312 -10.14 -8.66 -28.62
CA VAL A 312 -11.24 -7.68 -28.61
C VAL A 312 -11.73 -7.46 -30.03
N VAL A 313 -13.02 -7.70 -30.25
CA VAL A 313 -13.70 -7.55 -31.54
C VAL A 313 -14.21 -6.14 -31.74
N SER A 314 -14.80 -5.54 -30.71
CA SER A 314 -15.30 -4.18 -30.74
C SER A 314 -15.33 -3.50 -29.38
N VAL A 315 -15.36 -2.18 -29.39
CA VAL A 315 -15.32 -1.31 -28.21
C VAL A 315 -16.50 -0.36 -28.23
N ALA A 316 -17.24 -0.25 -27.15
CA ALA A 316 -18.39 0.64 -27.01
C ALA A 316 -18.32 1.45 -25.71
N GLY A 317 -18.88 2.66 -25.72
CA GLY A 317 -18.83 3.61 -24.62
C GLY A 317 -17.70 4.62 -24.76
N ASP A 318 -17.64 5.54 -23.79
CA ASP A 318 -16.57 6.51 -23.65
C ASP A 318 -15.94 6.35 -22.27
N PHE A 319 -14.69 5.95 -22.24
CA PHE A 319 -13.94 5.64 -21.03
C PHE A 319 -12.48 6.05 -21.17
N GLN A 320 -11.86 6.31 -20.03
CA GLN A 320 -10.45 6.64 -19.92
C GLN A 320 -9.67 5.49 -19.25
N ARG A 321 -8.33 5.55 -19.31
CA ARG A 321 -7.46 4.65 -18.57
C ARG A 321 -7.89 4.60 -17.09
N GLY A 322 -8.04 3.39 -16.54
CA GLY A 322 -8.48 3.16 -15.17
C GLY A 322 -9.98 3.05 -14.97
N ASP A 323 -10.78 3.32 -15.99
CA ASP A 323 -12.23 3.13 -15.91
C ASP A 323 -12.61 1.65 -15.92
N LEU A 324 -13.70 1.33 -15.23
CA LEU A 324 -14.29 0.00 -15.26
C LEU A 324 -15.02 -0.21 -16.58
N VAL A 325 -14.72 -1.32 -17.26
CA VAL A 325 -15.42 -1.74 -18.48
C VAL A 325 -15.94 -3.17 -18.33
N SER A 326 -17.05 -3.47 -19.00
CA SER A 326 -17.61 -4.82 -19.08
C SER A 326 -17.00 -5.57 -20.28
N CYS A 327 -16.62 -6.81 -20.08
CA CYS A 327 -16.17 -7.73 -21.13
C CYS A 327 -17.33 -8.65 -21.51
N LEU A 328 -17.82 -8.52 -22.75
CA LEU A 328 -19.01 -9.20 -23.24
C LEU A 328 -18.64 -10.31 -24.23
N ASP A 329 -19.37 -11.41 -24.20
CA ASP A 329 -19.31 -12.44 -25.27
C ASP A 329 -20.12 -11.98 -26.50
N SER A 330 -20.07 -12.77 -27.59
CA SER A 330 -20.79 -12.52 -28.84
C SER A 330 -22.32 -12.47 -28.69
N ALA A 331 -22.86 -13.00 -27.59
CA ALA A 331 -24.28 -12.93 -27.24
C ALA A 331 -24.62 -11.71 -26.35
N GLY A 332 -23.66 -10.82 -26.07
CA GLY A 332 -23.83 -9.65 -25.21
C GLY A 332 -23.87 -9.95 -23.71
N ARG A 333 -23.52 -11.16 -23.28
CA ARG A 333 -23.49 -11.52 -21.87
C ARG A 333 -22.16 -11.10 -21.26
N GLU A 334 -22.21 -10.47 -20.08
CA GLU A 334 -21.00 -10.13 -19.35
C GLU A 334 -20.29 -11.40 -18.87
N ARG A 335 -19.02 -11.52 -19.22
CA ARG A 335 -18.13 -12.63 -18.86
C ARG A 335 -17.05 -12.23 -17.85
N ALA A 336 -16.74 -10.94 -17.86
CA ALA A 336 -15.83 -10.34 -16.89
C ALA A 336 -16.04 -8.83 -16.87
N ARG A 337 -15.44 -8.17 -15.90
CA ARG A 337 -15.26 -6.72 -15.84
C ARG A 337 -13.89 -6.37 -15.30
N GLY A 338 -13.35 -5.23 -15.66
CA GLY A 338 -12.02 -4.85 -15.21
C GLY A 338 -11.66 -3.40 -15.47
N LEU A 339 -10.54 -2.97 -14.86
CA LEU A 339 -9.98 -1.64 -15.09
C LEU A 339 -9.11 -1.67 -16.35
N VAL A 340 -9.47 -0.83 -17.32
CA VAL A 340 -8.82 -0.80 -18.63
C VAL A 340 -7.54 0.03 -18.60
N ASN A 341 -6.52 -0.41 -19.37
CA ASN A 341 -5.22 0.27 -19.45
C ASN A 341 -5.17 1.38 -20.50
N TYR A 342 -6.19 1.50 -21.35
CA TYR A 342 -6.24 2.42 -22.50
C TYR A 342 -7.57 3.16 -22.52
N SER A 343 -7.61 4.35 -23.14
CA SER A 343 -8.85 5.06 -23.42
C SER A 343 -9.71 4.31 -24.45
N SER A 344 -10.98 4.68 -24.56
CA SER A 344 -11.89 4.09 -25.55
C SER A 344 -11.42 4.27 -26.99
N GLU A 345 -10.78 5.40 -27.32
CA GLU A 345 -10.21 5.67 -28.65
C GLU A 345 -9.03 4.76 -28.93
N GLU A 346 -8.07 4.65 -27.98
CA GLU A 346 -6.92 3.77 -28.10
C GLU A 346 -7.34 2.29 -28.17
N ALA A 347 -8.28 1.88 -27.32
CA ALA A 347 -8.80 0.52 -27.32
C ALA A 347 -9.47 0.17 -28.67
N LYS A 348 -10.18 1.12 -29.31
CA LYS A 348 -10.73 0.95 -30.66
C LYS A 348 -9.63 0.78 -31.70
N ALA A 349 -8.55 1.56 -31.60
CA ALA A 349 -7.42 1.47 -32.52
C ALA A 349 -6.65 0.14 -32.38
N LEU A 350 -6.62 -0.41 -31.16
CA LEU A 350 -5.90 -1.64 -30.82
C LEU A 350 -6.73 -2.91 -31.01
N ALA A 351 -8.06 -2.83 -31.09
CA ALA A 351 -8.95 -3.99 -31.21
C ALA A 351 -8.53 -4.91 -32.37
N GLY A 352 -8.38 -6.20 -32.09
CA GLY A 352 -7.97 -7.20 -33.07
C GLY A 352 -6.49 -7.20 -33.43
N LYS A 353 -5.65 -6.35 -32.85
CA LYS A 353 -4.22 -6.26 -33.14
C LYS A 353 -3.38 -7.04 -32.13
N ALA A 354 -2.19 -7.47 -32.55
CA ALA A 354 -1.25 -8.12 -31.62
C ALA A 354 -0.65 -7.08 -30.66
N SER A 355 -0.29 -7.51 -29.44
CA SER A 355 0.38 -6.61 -28.49
C SER A 355 1.70 -6.02 -29.01
N ALA A 356 2.39 -6.74 -29.91
CA ALA A 356 3.60 -6.24 -30.57
C ALA A 356 3.35 -5.00 -31.47
N ASP A 357 2.10 -4.78 -31.92
CA ASP A 357 1.74 -3.69 -32.82
C ASP A 357 1.34 -2.40 -32.08
N ILE A 358 1.26 -2.43 -30.75
CA ILE A 358 0.79 -1.31 -29.92
C ILE A 358 1.59 -0.04 -30.21
N GLU A 359 2.92 -0.13 -30.20
CA GLU A 359 3.80 1.02 -30.46
C GLU A 359 3.60 1.61 -31.85
N SER A 360 3.42 0.76 -32.87
CA SER A 360 3.18 1.22 -34.25
C SER A 360 1.81 1.87 -34.44
N VAL A 361 0.82 1.47 -33.64
CA VAL A 361 -0.55 1.99 -33.72
C VAL A 361 -0.74 3.28 -32.93
N LEU A 362 -0.17 3.33 -31.71
CA LEU A 362 -0.38 4.47 -30.79
C LEU A 362 0.76 5.51 -30.84
N GLY A 363 1.92 5.16 -31.43
CA GLY A 363 3.11 6.02 -31.43
C GLY A 363 3.89 5.99 -30.11
N TYR A 364 3.50 5.16 -29.16
CA TYR A 364 4.23 4.92 -27.90
C TYR A 364 4.06 3.46 -27.45
N ARG A 365 5.01 2.96 -26.66
CA ARG A 365 4.94 1.63 -26.09
C ARG A 365 4.17 1.68 -24.77
N GLY A 366 2.92 1.19 -24.80
CA GLY A 366 2.04 1.05 -23.62
C GLY A 366 2.13 -0.34 -22.98
N GLU A 367 1.13 -0.65 -22.14
CA GLU A 367 0.94 -1.98 -21.56
C GLU A 367 0.61 -3.00 -22.66
N GLU A 368 1.05 -4.25 -22.51
CA GLU A 368 0.81 -5.31 -23.51
C GLU A 368 -0.65 -5.76 -23.58
N GLU A 369 -1.42 -5.53 -22.49
CA GLU A 369 -2.80 -5.92 -22.34
C GLU A 369 -3.76 -4.73 -22.23
N LEU A 370 -4.97 -4.90 -22.74
CA LEU A 370 -6.07 -3.96 -22.49
C LEU A 370 -6.52 -3.98 -21.04
N ILE A 371 -6.55 -5.16 -20.42
CA ILE A 371 -6.85 -5.31 -19.00
C ILE A 371 -5.90 -6.39 -18.42
N HIS A 372 -5.10 -6.00 -17.44
CA HIS A 372 -4.25 -6.95 -16.73
C HIS A 372 -5.12 -7.91 -15.90
N ARG A 373 -4.74 -9.20 -15.83
CA ARG A 373 -5.47 -10.25 -15.11
C ARG A 373 -5.79 -9.89 -13.65
N ASP A 374 -4.90 -9.14 -13.00
CA ASP A 374 -5.10 -8.70 -11.62
C ASP A 374 -6.14 -7.57 -11.50
N ASN A 375 -6.46 -6.90 -12.59
CA ASN A 375 -7.48 -5.84 -12.69
C ASN A 375 -8.79 -6.38 -13.29
N LEU A 376 -8.93 -7.70 -13.43
CA LEU A 376 -10.03 -8.36 -14.11
C LEU A 376 -10.74 -9.34 -13.18
N VAL A 377 -12.07 -9.31 -13.21
CA VAL A 377 -12.93 -10.22 -12.44
C VAL A 377 -13.86 -10.93 -13.40
N GLY A 378 -13.86 -12.25 -13.41
CA GLY A 378 -14.86 -13.09 -14.10
C GLY A 378 -16.23 -12.95 -13.43
N SER A 379 -17.27 -12.92 -14.22
CA SER A 379 -18.67 -12.91 -13.78
C SER A 379 -19.15 -14.31 -13.42
#